data_84bd7614101275475583dbc37395f6af
#
_entry.id   84bd7614101275475583dbc37395f6af
#
_cell.length_a   1.000
_cell.length_b   1.000
_cell.length_c   1.000
_cell.angle_alpha   90.00
_cell.angle_beta   90.00
_cell.angle_gamma   90.00
#
_symmetry.space_group_name_H-M   'P 1'
#
loop_
_entity.id
_entity.type
_entity.pdbx_description
1 polymer ?
#
loop_
_entity_poly.entity_id
_entity_poly.type
_entity_poly.pdbx_seq_one_letter_code
_entity_poly.pdbx_strand_id
1 'polypeptide(L)'
;IRGSAQQLIWQSYYLLEEALEKESPAVVVYNVQAMKYAQPQSEAYNRMALDGMPLSQHKIDAINASMCEDEDMISYIIPLLRYHSRWSELSSEDLEYMFKKDPVTISGYLMRADTKPMTKLPNVPVLEDYTIGERCWYYLDKMRELCKAHGAQLVLIKSPSLWPHWYDEWDEQISAYAEKYGL
;
A
#
# COMPACT_ATOMS: atom_id res chain seq x y z
N ILE A 1 10.58 -6.68 -0.18
CA ILE A 1 9.51 -6.00 0.58
C ILE A 1 9.04 -4.80 -0.25
N ARG A 2 7.74 -4.65 -0.36
CA ARG A 2 7.09 -3.51 -1.02
C ARG A 2 6.05 -2.92 -0.08
N GLY A 3 6.13 -1.63 0.19
CA GLY A 3 5.20 -0.97 1.07
C GLY A 3 5.40 0.53 1.07
N SER A 4 4.32 1.27 1.26
CA SER A 4 4.31 2.72 1.43
C SER A 4 3.31 3.12 2.51
N ALA A 5 3.40 4.35 3.00
CA ALA A 5 2.42 4.86 3.94
C ALA A 5 1.03 4.86 3.30
N GLN A 6 0.03 4.38 4.04
CA GLN A 6 -1.37 4.28 3.60
C GLN A 6 -1.58 3.57 2.24
N GLN A 7 -0.71 2.61 1.91
CA GLN A 7 -0.85 1.81 0.71
C GLN A 7 -2.17 1.03 0.76
N LEU A 8 -2.94 1.11 -0.32
CA LEU A 8 -4.24 0.48 -0.45
C LEU A 8 -4.10 -0.97 -0.92
N ILE A 9 -5.09 -1.82 -0.62
CA ILE A 9 -5.03 -3.24 -0.99
C ILE A 9 -4.95 -3.43 -2.51
N TRP A 10 -5.66 -2.64 -3.32
CA TRP A 10 -5.57 -2.73 -4.78
C TRP A 10 -4.23 -2.30 -5.32
N GLN A 11 -3.57 -1.32 -4.70
CA GLN A 11 -2.19 -0.97 -5.04
C GLN A 11 -1.24 -2.13 -4.72
N SER A 12 -1.45 -2.79 -3.58
CA SER A 12 -0.67 -3.99 -3.20
C SER A 12 -0.90 -5.13 -4.18
N TYR A 13 -2.14 -5.32 -4.66
CA TYR A 13 -2.48 -6.32 -5.65
C TYR A 13 -1.72 -6.09 -6.97
N TYR A 14 -1.78 -4.90 -7.55
CA TYR A 14 -1.08 -4.60 -8.80
C TYR A 14 0.44 -4.62 -8.66
N LEU A 15 0.97 -4.22 -7.52
CA LEU A 15 2.40 -4.39 -7.20
C LEU A 15 2.79 -5.87 -7.12
N LEU A 16 1.90 -6.72 -6.63
CA LEU A 16 2.13 -8.16 -6.58
C LEU A 16 2.08 -8.78 -7.99
N GLU A 17 1.14 -8.39 -8.85
CA GLU A 17 1.10 -8.81 -10.26
C GLU A 17 2.43 -8.50 -10.94
N GLU A 18 2.91 -7.26 -10.85
CA GLU A 18 4.19 -6.83 -11.42
C GLU A 18 5.39 -7.63 -10.84
N ALA A 19 5.33 -7.97 -9.55
CA ALA A 19 6.39 -8.73 -8.90
C ALA A 19 6.41 -10.19 -9.36
N LEU A 20 5.24 -10.81 -9.47
CA LEU A 20 5.12 -12.24 -9.84
C LEU A 20 5.43 -12.52 -11.32
N GLU A 21 5.46 -11.50 -12.18
CA GLU A 21 6.01 -11.64 -13.54
C GLU A 21 7.53 -11.92 -13.55
N LYS A 22 8.23 -11.50 -12.50
CA LYS A 22 9.70 -11.54 -12.42
C LYS A 22 10.22 -12.51 -11.38
N GLU A 23 9.40 -12.81 -10.38
CA GLU A 23 9.78 -13.56 -9.19
C GLU A 23 8.78 -14.68 -8.92
N SER A 24 9.24 -15.77 -8.35
CA SER A 24 8.41 -16.92 -7.98
C SER A 24 8.55 -17.23 -6.48
N PRO A 25 8.01 -16.39 -5.60
CA PRO A 25 8.09 -16.60 -4.16
C PRO A 25 7.25 -17.81 -3.74
N ALA A 26 7.74 -18.59 -2.79
CA ALA A 26 6.95 -19.66 -2.19
C ALA A 26 5.86 -19.12 -1.24
N VAL A 27 6.08 -17.93 -0.67
CA VAL A 27 5.16 -17.31 0.29
C VAL A 27 5.05 -15.83 0.01
N VAL A 28 3.82 -15.33 0.01
CA VAL A 28 3.47 -13.90 -0.04
C VAL A 28 2.86 -13.53 1.31
N VAL A 29 3.47 -12.58 2.00
CA VAL A 29 2.98 -12.08 3.29
C VAL A 29 2.29 -10.73 3.07
N TYR A 30 1.00 -10.64 3.41
CA TYR A 30 0.22 -9.43 3.27
C TYR A 30 -0.22 -8.87 4.63
N ASN A 31 0.06 -7.58 4.86
CA ASN A 31 -0.40 -6.89 6.07
C ASN A 31 -1.81 -6.33 5.85
N VAL A 32 -2.77 -6.89 6.56
CA VAL A 32 -4.20 -6.58 6.42
C VAL A 32 -4.59 -5.18 6.90
N GLN A 33 -3.72 -4.44 7.56
CA GLN A 33 -4.02 -3.08 8.03
C GLN A 33 -4.48 -2.12 6.91
N ALA A 34 -4.14 -2.38 5.66
CA ALA A 34 -4.58 -1.60 4.51
C ALA A 34 -6.08 -1.75 4.23
N MET A 35 -6.73 -2.83 4.71
CA MET A 35 -8.13 -3.13 4.43
C MET A 35 -9.12 -2.20 5.14
N LYS A 36 -8.66 -1.39 6.08
CA LYS A 36 -9.46 -0.33 6.69
C LYS A 36 -9.79 0.82 5.73
N TYR A 37 -9.07 0.94 4.63
CA TYR A 37 -9.28 1.99 3.63
C TYR A 37 -10.13 1.47 2.48
N ALA A 38 -11.41 1.82 2.44
CA ALA A 38 -12.32 1.42 1.39
C ALA A 38 -12.22 2.30 0.13
N GLN A 39 -11.59 3.49 0.24
CA GLN A 39 -11.49 4.48 -0.82
C GLN A 39 -10.05 5.03 -0.93
N PRO A 40 -9.67 5.59 -2.08
CA PRO A 40 -8.44 6.38 -2.22
C PRO A 40 -8.37 7.47 -1.16
N GLN A 41 -7.17 7.72 -0.62
CA GLN A 41 -7.00 8.65 0.50
C GLN A 41 -6.51 10.03 0.05
N SER A 42 -5.48 10.07 -0.77
CA SER A 42 -4.97 11.30 -1.38
C SER A 42 -3.95 10.98 -2.48
N GLU A 43 -3.75 11.94 -3.39
CA GLU A 43 -2.72 11.89 -4.41
C GLU A 43 -1.33 11.58 -3.84
N ALA A 44 -0.94 12.22 -2.74
CA ALA A 44 0.38 12.04 -2.15
C ALA A 44 0.65 10.58 -1.76
N TYR A 45 -0.31 9.89 -1.13
CA TYR A 45 -0.18 8.48 -0.77
C TYR A 45 -0.26 7.56 -1.98
N ASN A 46 -1.11 7.87 -2.95
CA ASN A 46 -1.17 7.12 -4.20
C ASN A 46 0.18 7.14 -4.91
N ARG A 47 0.82 8.31 -4.99
CA ARG A 47 2.14 8.47 -5.63
C ARG A 47 3.24 7.74 -4.87
N MET A 48 3.23 7.76 -3.55
CA MET A 48 4.21 7.00 -2.76
C MET A 48 4.19 5.50 -3.09
N ALA A 49 3.01 4.96 -3.41
CA ALA A 49 2.86 3.57 -3.80
C ALA A 49 3.21 3.32 -5.28
N LEU A 50 2.79 4.22 -6.18
CA LEU A 50 2.72 3.97 -7.62
C LEU A 50 3.85 4.60 -8.45
N ASP A 51 4.45 5.73 -8.02
CA ASP A 51 5.48 6.41 -8.79
C ASP A 51 6.70 5.51 -9.04
N GLY A 52 7.04 4.64 -8.09
CA GLY A 52 8.13 3.68 -8.19
C GLY A 52 7.85 2.43 -9.05
N MET A 53 6.63 2.24 -9.54
CA MET A 53 6.31 1.16 -10.46
C MET A 53 6.86 1.46 -11.86
N PRO A 54 7.43 0.47 -12.56
CA PRO A 54 7.76 0.62 -13.98
C PRO A 54 6.49 0.90 -14.79
N LEU A 55 6.64 1.55 -15.94
CA LEU A 55 5.50 1.77 -16.83
C LEU A 55 5.07 0.43 -17.43
N SER A 56 3.93 -0.06 -16.98
CA SER A 56 3.33 -1.34 -17.37
C SER A 56 1.82 -1.20 -17.40
N GLN A 57 1.11 -2.22 -17.89
CA GLN A 57 -0.35 -2.28 -17.80
C GLN A 57 -0.79 -2.32 -16.33
N HIS A 58 -0.07 -3.05 -15.48
CA HIS A 58 -0.35 -3.11 -14.04
C HIS A 58 -0.27 -1.73 -13.38
N LYS A 59 0.71 -0.89 -13.77
CA LYS A 59 0.79 0.49 -13.28
C LYS A 59 -0.41 1.32 -13.73
N ILE A 60 -0.83 1.22 -15.00
CA ILE A 60 -1.98 1.95 -15.52
C ILE A 60 -3.25 1.54 -14.76
N ASP A 61 -3.46 0.25 -14.56
CA ASP A 61 -4.62 -0.27 -13.84
C ASP A 61 -4.60 0.12 -12.35
N ALA A 62 -3.41 0.12 -11.73
CA ALA A 62 -3.23 0.59 -10.37
C ALA A 62 -3.56 2.07 -10.20
N ILE A 63 -3.15 2.92 -11.16
CA ILE A 63 -3.47 4.34 -11.18
C ILE A 63 -4.98 4.53 -11.32
N ASN A 64 -5.61 3.90 -12.31
CA ASN A 64 -7.06 3.96 -12.52
C ASN A 64 -7.87 3.56 -11.28
N ALA A 65 -7.38 2.54 -10.57
CA ALA A 65 -8.02 2.07 -9.34
C ALA A 65 -7.80 3.01 -8.15
N SER A 66 -6.83 3.91 -8.20
CA SER A 66 -6.37 4.69 -7.04
C SER A 66 -6.60 6.18 -7.14
N MET A 67 -6.77 6.73 -8.35
CA MET A 67 -6.93 8.17 -8.54
C MET A 67 -8.13 8.73 -7.78
N CYS A 68 -7.95 9.88 -7.15
CA CYS A 68 -9.02 10.72 -6.66
C CYS A 68 -9.66 11.51 -7.83
N GLU A 69 -10.83 12.11 -7.59
CA GLU A 69 -11.63 12.77 -8.66
C GLU A 69 -10.92 13.93 -9.37
N ASP A 70 -10.01 14.59 -8.68
CA ASP A 70 -9.27 15.77 -9.16
C ASP A 70 -7.87 15.44 -9.69
N GLU A 71 -7.51 14.16 -9.78
CA GLU A 71 -6.21 13.70 -10.25
C GLU A 71 -6.22 13.40 -11.76
N ASP A 72 -5.07 13.59 -12.40
CA ASP A 72 -4.86 13.31 -13.83
C ASP A 72 -3.87 12.16 -14.03
N MET A 73 -4.27 11.15 -14.80
CA MET A 73 -3.43 9.99 -15.15
C MET A 73 -2.13 10.39 -15.82
N ILE A 74 -2.14 11.39 -16.68
CA ILE A 74 -0.94 11.84 -17.40
C ILE A 74 0.17 12.26 -16.45
N SER A 75 -0.20 12.86 -15.32
CA SER A 75 0.73 13.29 -14.29
C SER A 75 1.43 12.13 -13.56
N TYR A 76 0.83 10.94 -13.54
CA TYR A 76 1.45 9.71 -13.05
C TYR A 76 2.40 9.06 -14.06
N ILE A 77 2.12 9.20 -15.35
CA ILE A 77 2.91 8.63 -16.43
C ILE A 77 4.11 9.53 -16.75
N ILE A 78 3.90 10.84 -16.73
CA ILE A 78 4.92 11.86 -17.01
C ILE A 78 5.12 12.73 -15.75
N PRO A 79 5.96 12.30 -14.79
CA PRO A 79 6.15 13.04 -13.53
C PRO A 79 6.62 14.49 -13.72
N LEU A 80 7.28 14.78 -14.86
CA LEU A 80 7.74 16.13 -15.21
C LEU A 80 6.59 17.15 -15.24
N LEU A 81 5.41 16.75 -15.71
CA LEU A 81 4.25 17.64 -15.79
C LEU A 81 3.79 18.14 -14.42
N ARG A 82 3.94 17.30 -13.39
CA ARG A 82 3.61 17.68 -12.02
C ARG A 82 4.53 18.77 -11.47
N TYR A 83 5.81 18.73 -11.84
CA TYR A 83 6.81 19.64 -11.30
C TYR A 83 6.95 20.91 -12.14
N HIS A 84 6.33 20.97 -13.32
CA HIS A 84 6.46 22.08 -14.26
C HIS A 84 6.06 23.44 -13.61
N SER A 85 5.01 23.48 -12.80
CA SER A 85 4.57 24.69 -12.11
C SER A 85 5.43 25.07 -10.88
N ARG A 86 6.27 24.12 -10.40
CA ARG A 86 7.07 24.27 -9.19
C ARG A 86 8.57 24.43 -9.45
N TRP A 87 8.98 24.55 -10.69
CA TRP A 87 10.43 24.67 -10.99
C TRP A 87 11.08 25.88 -10.36
N SER A 88 10.35 26.98 -10.18
CA SER A 88 10.83 28.17 -9.47
C SER A 88 10.95 27.99 -7.94
N GLU A 89 10.36 26.93 -7.39
CA GLU A 89 10.38 26.61 -5.97
C GLU A 89 11.46 25.58 -5.61
N LEU A 90 12.13 24.98 -6.62
CA LEU A 90 13.18 23.98 -6.38
C LEU A 90 14.38 24.63 -5.71
N SER A 91 14.79 24.00 -4.60
CA SER A 91 16.00 24.37 -3.84
C SER A 91 17.20 23.51 -4.23
N SER A 92 18.39 23.89 -3.77
CA SER A 92 19.58 23.04 -3.90
C SER A 92 19.41 21.68 -3.18
N GLU A 93 18.64 21.64 -2.10
CA GLU A 93 18.35 20.42 -1.36
C GLU A 93 17.50 19.43 -2.21
N ASP A 94 16.52 19.94 -2.97
CA ASP A 94 15.72 19.11 -3.88
C ASP A 94 16.59 18.46 -4.97
N LEU A 95 17.57 19.19 -5.47
CA LEU A 95 18.54 18.68 -6.45
C LEU A 95 19.48 17.63 -5.84
N GLU A 96 19.90 17.81 -4.59
CA GLU A 96 20.69 16.81 -3.86
C GLU A 96 19.90 15.52 -3.67
N TYR A 97 18.61 15.62 -3.32
CA TYR A 97 17.72 14.46 -3.16
C TYR A 97 17.56 13.63 -4.46
N MET A 98 17.66 14.24 -5.63
CA MET A 98 17.62 13.50 -6.91
C MET A 98 18.79 12.52 -7.05
N PHE A 99 19.94 12.81 -6.43
CA PHE A 99 21.16 12.01 -6.53
C PHE A 99 21.49 11.23 -5.26
N LYS A 100 20.95 11.67 -4.10
CA LYS A 100 21.16 11.03 -2.82
C LYS A 100 20.11 9.94 -2.61
N LYS A 101 20.49 8.70 -2.88
CA LYS A 101 19.66 7.54 -2.52
C LYS A 101 20.06 7.10 -1.11
N ASP A 102 19.15 7.25 -0.16
CA ASP A 102 19.29 6.58 1.13
C ASP A 102 19.15 5.06 0.90
N PRO A 103 20.22 4.28 1.09
CA PRO A 103 20.13 2.85 0.85
C PRO A 103 19.22 2.21 1.91
N VAL A 104 18.09 1.68 1.49
CA VAL A 104 17.28 0.80 2.33
C VAL A 104 17.94 -0.58 2.27
N THR A 105 18.70 -0.92 3.32
CA THR A 105 19.74 -1.93 3.28
C THR A 105 19.28 -3.38 3.47
N ILE A 106 18.06 -3.64 3.92
CA ILE A 106 17.59 -5.02 4.21
C ILE A 106 16.41 -5.34 3.29
N SER A 107 16.68 -5.58 2.01
CA SER A 107 15.68 -5.96 1.01
C SER A 107 14.39 -5.09 1.06
N GLY A 108 14.56 -3.79 1.27
CA GLY A 108 13.46 -2.84 1.40
C GLY A 108 12.92 -2.65 2.82
N TYR A 109 13.49 -3.30 3.83
CA TYR A 109 13.12 -3.10 5.22
C TYR A 109 13.97 -2.02 5.87
N LEU A 110 13.31 -0.97 6.40
CA LEU A 110 13.95 0.04 7.23
C LEU A 110 13.86 -0.35 8.71
N MET A 111 14.99 -0.78 9.27
CA MET A 111 15.09 -1.06 10.70
C MET A 111 15.20 0.25 11.48
N ARG A 112 14.26 0.49 12.39
CA ARG A 112 14.30 1.60 13.34
C ARG A 112 14.42 1.07 14.75
N ALA A 113 15.38 1.62 15.49
CA ALA A 113 15.60 1.31 16.91
C ALA A 113 15.12 2.47 17.83
N ASP A 114 14.47 3.48 17.26
CA ASP A 114 14.01 4.64 18.01
C ASP A 114 12.88 4.21 18.96
N THR A 115 13.04 4.50 20.23
CA THR A 115 11.98 4.36 21.22
C THR A 115 11.42 5.75 21.54
N LYS A 116 10.16 5.97 21.19
CA LYS A 116 9.45 7.19 21.58
C LYS A 116 8.26 6.80 22.45
N PRO A 117 8.33 7.05 23.78
CA PRO A 117 7.21 6.72 24.66
C PRO A 117 5.97 7.53 24.24
N MET A 118 4.85 6.86 24.10
CA MET A 118 3.57 7.50 23.85
C MET A 118 3.00 7.99 25.18
N THR A 119 2.94 9.31 25.37
CA THR A 119 2.46 9.93 26.62
C THR A 119 0.94 10.02 26.69
N LYS A 120 0.24 9.93 25.54
CA LYS A 120 -1.21 9.89 25.46
C LYS A 120 -1.63 8.88 24.39
N LEU A 121 -2.54 7.98 24.74
CA LEU A 121 -3.20 7.14 23.76
C LEU A 121 -4.07 8.04 22.85
N PRO A 122 -4.06 7.83 21.55
CA PRO A 122 -4.95 8.56 20.65
C PRO A 122 -6.41 8.23 20.98
N ASN A 123 -7.30 9.19 20.77
CA ASN A 123 -8.72 8.95 20.90
C ASN A 123 -9.16 7.95 19.81
N VAL A 124 -9.82 6.87 20.24
CA VAL A 124 -10.36 5.86 19.30
C VAL A 124 -11.76 6.32 18.89
N PRO A 125 -11.99 6.70 17.64
CA PRO A 125 -13.33 7.05 17.19
C PRO A 125 -14.22 5.81 17.21
N VAL A 126 -15.46 5.96 17.63
CA VAL A 126 -16.49 4.94 17.46
C VAL A 126 -17.02 5.08 16.05
N LEU A 127 -17.02 3.99 15.27
CA LEU A 127 -17.57 3.96 13.93
C LEU A 127 -19.05 3.60 13.97
N GLU A 128 -19.83 4.09 13.03
CA GLU A 128 -21.23 3.69 12.85
C GLU A 128 -21.32 2.30 12.21
N ASP A 129 -20.32 1.95 11.38
CA ASP A 129 -20.21 0.66 10.70
C ASP A 129 -18.75 0.18 10.74
N TYR A 130 -18.55 -1.04 11.19
CA TYR A 130 -17.25 -1.73 11.24
C TYR A 130 -17.07 -2.72 10.10
N THR A 131 -17.94 -2.69 9.10
CA THR A 131 -17.82 -3.58 7.95
C THR A 131 -16.63 -3.19 7.07
N ILE A 132 -15.75 -4.15 6.78
CA ILE A 132 -14.69 -3.96 5.80
C ILE A 132 -15.32 -3.83 4.42
N GLY A 133 -14.94 -2.79 3.67
CA GLY A 133 -15.54 -2.47 2.38
C GLY A 133 -15.42 -3.60 1.35
N GLU A 134 -16.47 -3.83 0.57
CA GLU A 134 -16.54 -4.89 -0.45
C GLU A 134 -15.36 -4.85 -1.42
N ARG A 135 -14.89 -3.67 -1.76
CA ARG A 135 -13.71 -3.49 -2.62
C ARG A 135 -12.45 -4.12 -2.02
N CYS A 136 -12.30 -4.06 -0.70
CA CYS A 136 -11.16 -4.68 -0.02
C CYS A 136 -11.21 -6.20 -0.14
N TRP A 137 -12.39 -6.80 0.04
CA TRP A 137 -12.59 -8.23 -0.14
C TRP A 137 -12.37 -8.68 -1.57
N TYR A 138 -12.87 -7.92 -2.54
CA TYR A 138 -12.64 -8.19 -3.96
C TYR A 138 -11.16 -8.28 -4.30
N TYR A 139 -10.34 -7.33 -3.84
CA TYR A 139 -8.91 -7.36 -4.12
C TYR A 139 -8.15 -8.39 -3.28
N LEU A 140 -8.63 -8.74 -2.08
CA LEU A 140 -8.06 -9.83 -1.31
C LEU A 140 -8.31 -11.19 -1.99
N ASP A 141 -9.50 -11.40 -2.53
CA ASP A 141 -9.81 -12.59 -3.34
C ASP A 141 -8.91 -12.67 -4.58
N LYS A 142 -8.76 -11.56 -5.31
CA LYS A 142 -7.85 -11.50 -6.46
C LYS A 142 -6.41 -11.83 -6.07
N MET A 143 -5.94 -11.30 -4.95
CA MET A 143 -4.60 -11.57 -4.44
C MET A 143 -4.42 -13.05 -4.10
N ARG A 144 -5.41 -13.66 -3.45
CA ARG A 144 -5.42 -15.10 -3.12
C ARG A 144 -5.37 -15.96 -4.37
N GLU A 145 -6.23 -15.69 -5.36
CA GLU A 145 -6.25 -16.43 -6.64
C GLU A 145 -4.93 -16.24 -7.41
N LEU A 146 -4.37 -15.04 -7.41
CA LEU A 146 -3.09 -14.75 -8.05
C LEU A 146 -1.95 -15.54 -7.41
N CYS A 147 -1.86 -15.56 -6.07
CA CYS A 147 -0.90 -16.37 -5.34
C CYS A 147 -1.05 -17.85 -5.69
N LYS A 148 -2.29 -18.36 -5.68
CA LYS A 148 -2.58 -19.75 -6.03
C LYS A 148 -2.15 -20.11 -7.47
N ALA A 149 -2.40 -19.21 -8.43
CA ALA A 149 -2.01 -19.42 -9.83
C ALA A 149 -0.49 -19.50 -10.01
N HIS A 150 0.27 -18.79 -9.15
CA HIS A 150 1.74 -18.79 -9.16
C HIS A 150 2.36 -19.81 -8.17
N GLY A 151 1.57 -20.65 -7.52
CA GLY A 151 2.06 -21.65 -6.57
C GLY A 151 2.59 -21.06 -5.26
N ALA A 152 2.25 -19.81 -4.95
CA ALA A 152 2.64 -19.16 -3.72
C ALA A 152 1.57 -19.31 -2.63
N GLN A 153 1.99 -19.49 -1.39
CA GLN A 153 1.09 -19.43 -0.24
C GLN A 153 0.87 -17.97 0.16
N LEU A 154 -0.39 -17.53 0.27
CA LEU A 154 -0.73 -16.25 0.85
C LEU A 154 -0.81 -16.39 2.38
N VAL A 155 -0.15 -15.49 3.11
CA VAL A 155 -0.21 -15.41 4.57
C VAL A 155 -0.66 -14.00 4.96
N LEU A 156 -1.72 -13.92 5.74
CA LEU A 156 -2.24 -12.66 6.25
C LEU A 156 -1.62 -12.37 7.61
N ILE A 157 -1.13 -11.15 7.79
CA ILE A 157 -0.61 -10.70 9.08
C ILE A 157 -1.23 -9.36 9.46
N LYS A 158 -1.34 -9.12 10.76
CA LYS A 158 -1.61 -7.79 11.31
C LYS A 158 -0.39 -7.34 12.10
N SER A 159 0.25 -6.27 11.64
CA SER A 159 1.35 -5.66 12.41
C SER A 159 0.81 -4.95 13.65
N PRO A 160 1.50 -5.03 14.79
CA PRO A 160 1.16 -4.21 15.95
C PRO A 160 1.18 -2.72 15.56
N SER A 161 0.13 -2.00 15.86
CA SER A 161 0.04 -0.57 15.60
C SER A 161 -0.83 0.11 16.63
N LEU A 162 -0.33 1.21 17.19
CA LEU A 162 -1.12 2.11 18.02
C LEU A 162 -1.85 3.16 17.18
N TRP A 163 -1.39 3.36 15.96
CA TRP A 163 -1.97 4.29 15.01
C TRP A 163 -1.71 3.82 13.59
N PRO A 164 -2.69 3.85 12.73
CA PRO A 164 -4.11 4.13 12.97
C PRO A 164 -4.78 2.97 13.73
N HIS A 165 -5.91 3.29 14.36
CA HIS A 165 -6.65 2.29 15.11
C HIS A 165 -7.07 1.11 14.25
N TRP A 166 -7.15 -0.02 14.93
CA TRP A 166 -7.70 -1.25 14.40
C TRP A 166 -8.77 -1.74 15.39
N TYR A 167 -9.88 -2.24 14.89
CA TYR A 167 -11.01 -2.67 15.70
C TYR A 167 -11.10 -4.20 15.73
N ASP A 168 -11.58 -4.75 16.84
CA ASP A 168 -11.70 -6.19 17.03
C ASP A 168 -12.70 -6.80 16.02
N GLU A 169 -13.73 -6.05 15.62
CA GLU A 169 -14.69 -6.45 14.60
C GLU A 169 -14.04 -6.68 13.22
N TRP A 170 -12.95 -6.01 12.93
CA TRP A 170 -12.17 -6.25 11.71
C TRP A 170 -11.32 -7.52 11.83
N ASP A 171 -10.77 -7.80 13.03
CA ASP A 171 -10.06 -9.06 13.28
C ASP A 171 -10.98 -10.26 13.10
N GLU A 172 -12.23 -10.18 13.60
CA GLU A 172 -13.23 -11.24 13.44
C GLU A 172 -13.53 -11.51 11.96
N GLN A 173 -13.77 -10.46 11.16
CA GLN A 173 -14.05 -10.59 9.73
C GLN A 173 -12.88 -11.21 8.97
N ILE A 174 -11.65 -10.78 9.25
CA ILE A 174 -10.45 -11.29 8.59
C ILE A 174 -10.15 -12.73 9.03
N SER A 175 -10.32 -13.04 10.30
CA SER A 175 -10.14 -14.41 10.81
C SER A 175 -11.13 -15.38 10.18
N ALA A 176 -12.41 -14.99 10.08
CA ALA A 176 -13.42 -15.80 9.41
C ALA A 176 -13.10 -16.03 7.92
N TYR A 177 -12.56 -15.02 7.24
CA TYR A 177 -12.09 -15.16 5.85
C TYR A 177 -10.89 -16.10 5.77
N ALA A 178 -9.90 -15.93 6.64
CA ALA A 178 -8.70 -16.77 6.67
C ALA A 178 -9.05 -18.25 6.93
N GLU A 179 -9.91 -18.53 7.91
CA GLU A 179 -10.40 -19.87 8.21
C GLU A 179 -11.13 -20.50 7.00
N LYS A 180 -12.01 -19.73 6.35
CA LYS A 180 -12.77 -20.20 5.18
C LYS A 180 -11.86 -20.66 4.03
N TYR A 181 -10.73 -20.01 3.86
CA TYR A 181 -9.82 -20.26 2.72
C TYR A 181 -8.50 -20.96 3.10
N GLY A 182 -8.28 -21.23 4.39
CA GLY A 182 -7.09 -21.91 4.90
C GLY A 182 -5.81 -21.07 4.78
N LEU A 183 -5.91 -19.77 5.10
CA LEU A 183 -4.82 -18.80 5.06
C LEU A 183 -4.19 -18.61 6.44
#